data_a20316660ff81c9c14e66fd5284425ae
#
_entry.id   a20316660ff81c9c14e66fd5284425ae
#
_cell.length_a   1.000
_cell.length_b   1.000
_cell.length_c   1.000
_cell.angle_alpha   90.00
_cell.angle_beta   90.00
_cell.angle_gamma   90.00
#
_symmetry.space_group_name_H-M   'P 1'
#
loop_
_entity.id
_entity.type
_entity.pdbx_description
1 polymer ?
#
loop_
_entity_poly.entity_id
_entity_poly.type
_entity_poly.pdbx_seq_one_letter_code
_entity_poly.pdbx_strand_id
1 'polypeptide(L)'
;VHAEMENMMEEVARIRTLGLRGIKIHPDCQHFDIDDPRLYPLYEQIQGKMPMMIHCGDPRYDFSHPERLKRVLDNFPKLTVIGAHLGGWMLFDEALELLKDTSCFVDMCSSHMFMPEGAIKKYINGYGSDRVLFGSDFPLWDPIREAEYLLNLDIPYEQKEKIAYKNALILLEEN
;
A
#
# COMPACT_ATOMS: atom_id res chain seq x y z
N VAL A 1 -15.07 -3.60 1.85
CA VAL A 1 -15.77 -2.45 1.23
C VAL A 1 -15.67 -2.55 -0.28
N HIS A 2 -16.65 -1.97 -0.99
CA HIS A 2 -16.77 -2.01 -2.45
C HIS A 2 -17.45 -0.72 -2.94
N ALA A 3 -17.09 -0.23 -4.13
CA ALA A 3 -17.66 0.99 -4.70
C ALA A 3 -19.19 0.94 -4.89
N GLU A 4 -19.75 -0.27 -5.09
CA GLU A 4 -21.19 -0.49 -5.25
C GLU A 4 -21.91 -0.86 -3.94
N MET A 5 -21.22 -0.75 -2.80
CA MET A 5 -21.79 -1.10 -1.50
C MET A 5 -22.73 0.02 -1.00
N GLU A 6 -24.04 -0.23 -0.94
CA GLU A 6 -25.05 0.76 -0.52
C GLU A 6 -24.83 1.23 0.93
N ASN A 7 -24.42 0.33 1.82
CA ASN A 7 -24.21 0.60 3.25
C ASN A 7 -22.72 0.79 3.60
N MET A 8 -21.92 1.32 2.72
CA MET A 8 -20.46 1.47 2.91
C MET A 8 -20.10 2.21 4.20
N MET A 9 -20.81 3.28 4.55
CA MET A 9 -20.55 4.06 5.77
C MET A 9 -20.90 3.31 7.06
N GLU A 10 -21.94 2.48 7.03
CA GLU A 10 -22.28 1.59 8.14
C GLU A 10 -21.22 0.51 8.33
N GLU A 11 -20.68 -0.02 7.24
CA GLU A 11 -19.57 -0.97 7.28
C GLU A 11 -18.29 -0.35 7.85
N VAL A 12 -17.96 0.88 7.51
CA VAL A 12 -16.82 1.60 8.12
C VAL A 12 -17.03 1.77 9.63
N ALA A 13 -18.24 2.09 10.08
CA ALA A 13 -18.55 2.17 11.50
C ALA A 13 -18.42 0.79 12.19
N ARG A 14 -18.89 -0.27 11.53
CA ARG A 14 -18.77 -1.66 12.02
C ARG A 14 -17.30 -2.08 12.14
N ILE A 15 -16.47 -1.80 11.13
CA ILE A 15 -15.01 -2.07 11.13
C ILE A 15 -14.36 -1.47 12.40
N ARG A 16 -14.70 -0.22 12.73
CA ARG A 16 -14.20 0.46 13.93
C ARG A 16 -14.69 -0.20 15.22
N THR A 17 -15.97 -0.55 15.29
CA THR A 17 -16.55 -1.23 16.45
C THR A 17 -15.88 -2.58 16.71
N LEU A 18 -15.42 -3.27 15.66
CA LEU A 18 -14.67 -4.52 15.75
C LEU A 18 -13.21 -4.33 16.16
N GLY A 19 -12.74 -3.10 16.31
CA GLY A 19 -11.34 -2.80 16.64
C GLY A 19 -10.37 -3.04 15.49
N LEU A 20 -10.83 -3.15 14.23
CA LEU A 20 -9.96 -3.29 13.07
C LEU A 20 -9.25 -1.95 12.77
N ARG A 21 -7.97 -2.04 12.44
CA ARG A 21 -7.09 -0.88 12.35
C ARG A 21 -6.87 -0.36 10.93
N GLY A 22 -7.48 -0.96 9.92
CA GLY A 22 -7.34 -0.53 8.53
C GLY A 22 -8.32 -1.22 7.60
N ILE A 23 -8.33 -0.77 6.34
CA ILE A 23 -9.18 -1.32 5.26
C ILE A 23 -8.27 -1.77 4.12
N LYS A 24 -8.55 -2.93 3.53
CA LYS A 24 -7.91 -3.38 2.28
C LYS A 24 -8.94 -3.42 1.16
N ILE A 25 -8.55 -2.91 -0.02
CA ILE A 25 -9.27 -3.12 -1.29
C ILE A 25 -8.33 -3.70 -2.35
N HIS A 26 -8.93 -4.41 -3.29
CA HIS A 26 -8.25 -4.97 -4.46
C HIS A 26 -9.01 -4.61 -5.73
N PRO A 27 -8.78 -3.40 -6.29
CA PRO A 27 -9.59 -2.87 -7.39
C PRO A 27 -9.69 -3.80 -8.60
N ASP A 28 -8.60 -4.44 -9.02
CA ASP A 28 -8.59 -5.34 -10.18
C ASP A 28 -9.44 -6.60 -9.97
N CYS A 29 -9.50 -7.12 -8.74
CA CYS A 29 -10.37 -8.25 -8.39
C CYS A 29 -11.82 -7.82 -8.14
N GLN A 30 -12.03 -6.60 -7.73
CA GLN A 30 -13.33 -6.04 -7.37
C GLN A 30 -13.97 -5.25 -8.51
N HIS A 31 -13.24 -5.00 -9.61
CA HIS A 31 -13.69 -4.33 -10.83
C HIS A 31 -14.22 -2.90 -10.62
N PHE A 32 -13.47 -2.07 -9.92
CA PHE A 32 -13.70 -0.64 -9.81
C PHE A 32 -12.40 0.15 -9.78
N ASP A 33 -12.42 1.38 -10.25
CA ASP A 33 -11.27 2.27 -10.26
C ASP A 33 -10.92 2.75 -8.84
N ILE A 34 -9.62 2.89 -8.50
CA ILE A 34 -9.19 3.47 -7.22
C ILE A 34 -9.82 4.85 -7.02
N ASP A 35 -9.88 5.65 -8.07
CA ASP A 35 -10.40 7.02 -8.07
C ASP A 35 -11.89 7.10 -8.44
N ASP A 36 -12.64 6.01 -8.31
CA ASP A 36 -14.10 6.02 -8.52
C ASP A 36 -14.77 7.00 -7.53
N PRO A 37 -15.54 7.97 -8.00
CA PRO A 37 -16.20 8.96 -7.14
C PRO A 37 -17.13 8.34 -6.07
N ARG A 38 -17.61 7.13 -6.28
CA ARG A 38 -18.42 6.40 -5.28
C ARG A 38 -17.61 6.04 -4.03
N LEU A 39 -16.28 6.01 -4.11
CA LEU A 39 -15.38 5.79 -2.97
C LEU A 39 -15.01 7.07 -2.22
N TYR A 40 -15.28 8.25 -2.76
CA TYR A 40 -14.89 9.52 -2.13
C TYR A 40 -15.48 9.70 -0.72
N PRO A 41 -16.73 9.35 -0.43
CA PRO A 41 -17.25 9.39 0.94
C PRO A 41 -16.48 8.49 1.90
N LEU A 42 -15.98 7.33 1.43
CA LEU A 42 -15.10 6.46 2.23
C LEU A 42 -13.78 7.17 2.55
N TYR A 43 -13.10 7.73 1.54
CA TYR A 43 -11.83 8.42 1.72
C TYR A 43 -11.97 9.62 2.67
N GLU A 44 -13.02 10.43 2.52
CA GLU A 44 -13.33 11.52 3.45
C GLU A 44 -13.53 11.03 4.89
N GLN A 45 -14.25 9.92 5.06
CA GLN A 45 -14.57 9.38 6.39
C GLN A 45 -13.35 8.83 7.11
N ILE A 46 -12.39 8.22 6.40
CA ILE A 46 -11.25 7.53 7.00
C ILE A 46 -9.97 8.37 7.04
N GLN A 47 -9.85 9.44 6.23
CA GLN A 47 -8.64 10.25 6.21
C GLN A 47 -8.30 10.83 7.60
N GLY A 48 -7.03 10.72 8.01
CA GLY A 48 -6.53 11.10 9.32
C GLY A 48 -7.06 10.25 10.48
N LYS A 49 -7.66 9.09 10.22
CA LYS A 49 -8.29 8.26 11.25
C LYS A 49 -8.02 6.76 11.08
N MET A 50 -7.74 6.30 9.87
CA MET A 50 -7.56 4.88 9.59
C MET A 50 -6.75 4.71 8.30
N PRO A 51 -5.68 3.91 8.30
CA PRO A 51 -4.94 3.61 7.08
C PRO A 51 -5.74 2.71 6.14
N MET A 52 -5.46 2.86 4.85
CA MET A 52 -6.03 2.03 3.80
C MET A 52 -4.94 1.39 2.96
N MET A 53 -4.95 0.07 2.83
CA MET A 53 -4.09 -0.65 1.91
C MET A 53 -4.83 -0.87 0.59
N ILE A 54 -4.19 -0.53 -0.52
CA ILE A 54 -4.75 -0.65 -1.86
C ILE A 54 -3.81 -1.51 -2.69
N HIS A 55 -4.34 -2.58 -3.31
CA HIS A 55 -3.61 -3.28 -4.37
C HIS A 55 -3.36 -2.32 -5.51
N CYS A 56 -2.11 -2.21 -5.96
CA CYS A 56 -1.70 -1.27 -7.00
C CYS A 56 -0.90 -1.98 -8.09
N GLY A 57 -1.15 -1.58 -9.34
CA GLY A 57 -0.50 -2.13 -10.53
C GLY A 57 -1.22 -3.37 -11.05
N ASP A 58 -0.72 -3.94 -12.02
CA ASP A 58 -1.09 -5.03 -12.89
C ASP A 58 -1.31 -4.47 -14.31
N PRO A 59 -0.33 -4.64 -15.22
CA PRO A 59 -0.40 -4.06 -16.57
C PRO A 59 -1.56 -4.61 -17.42
N ARG A 60 -2.29 -5.62 -16.92
CA ARG A 60 -3.48 -6.18 -17.59
C ARG A 60 -4.75 -5.37 -17.34
N TYR A 61 -4.75 -4.51 -16.31
CA TYR A 61 -5.91 -3.76 -15.84
C TYR A 61 -5.53 -2.29 -15.59
N ASP A 62 -6.53 -1.42 -15.65
CA ASP A 62 -6.36 0.00 -15.36
C ASP A 62 -6.97 0.41 -14.00
N PHE A 63 -7.70 -0.48 -13.35
CA PHE A 63 -8.44 -0.18 -12.11
C PHE A 63 -7.53 0.27 -10.97
N SER A 64 -6.36 -0.35 -10.84
CA SER A 64 -5.39 -0.08 -9.77
C SER A 64 -4.13 0.63 -10.25
N HIS A 65 -4.17 1.29 -11.40
CA HIS A 65 -3.02 1.98 -11.96
C HIS A 65 -2.46 3.04 -10.99
N PRO A 66 -1.13 3.16 -10.81
CA PRO A 66 -0.52 4.10 -9.85
C PRO A 66 -0.94 5.57 -10.06
N GLU A 67 -1.22 5.98 -11.31
CA GLU A 67 -1.72 7.32 -11.60
C GLU A 67 -3.08 7.60 -10.95
N ARG A 68 -3.98 6.59 -10.88
CA ARG A 68 -5.26 6.71 -10.17
C ARG A 68 -5.05 6.90 -8.67
N LEU A 69 -4.10 6.15 -8.10
CA LEU A 69 -3.71 6.32 -6.70
C LEU A 69 -3.17 7.73 -6.45
N LYS A 70 -2.33 8.24 -7.35
CA LYS A 70 -1.80 9.61 -7.26
C LYS A 70 -2.94 10.64 -7.23
N ARG A 71 -3.96 10.50 -8.10
CA ARG A 71 -5.13 11.40 -8.08
C ARG A 71 -5.91 11.35 -6.76
N VAL A 72 -6.04 10.16 -6.16
CA VAL A 72 -6.69 10.04 -4.84
C VAL A 72 -5.87 10.75 -3.76
N LEU A 73 -4.56 10.57 -3.74
CA LEU A 73 -3.68 11.24 -2.77
C LEU A 73 -3.71 12.77 -2.91
N ASP A 74 -3.80 13.29 -4.13
CA ASP A 74 -3.91 14.72 -4.38
C ASP A 74 -5.25 15.29 -3.89
N ASN A 75 -6.34 14.54 -4.05
CA ASN A 75 -7.67 14.94 -3.61
C ASN A 75 -7.91 14.76 -2.10
N PHE A 76 -7.23 13.79 -1.49
CA PHE A 76 -7.38 13.44 -0.06
C PHE A 76 -6.02 13.44 0.65
N PRO A 77 -5.39 14.61 0.84
CA PRO A 77 -4.01 14.71 1.33
C PRO A 77 -3.79 14.22 2.77
N LYS A 78 -4.86 13.99 3.54
CA LYS A 78 -4.80 13.42 4.89
C LYS A 78 -5.07 11.91 4.90
N LEU A 79 -5.31 11.30 3.74
CA LEU A 79 -5.54 9.87 3.64
C LEU A 79 -4.22 9.12 3.78
N THR A 80 -4.12 8.26 4.79
CA THR A 80 -2.98 7.37 4.97
C THR A 80 -3.16 6.15 4.08
N VAL A 81 -2.37 6.05 3.01
CA VAL A 81 -2.45 4.95 2.05
C VAL A 81 -1.18 4.12 2.07
N ILE A 82 -1.36 2.82 1.98
CA ILE A 82 -0.31 1.84 1.70
C ILE A 82 -0.59 1.28 0.31
N GLY A 83 0.20 1.70 -0.68
CA GLY A 83 0.19 1.13 -2.03
C GLY A 83 0.91 -0.21 -2.02
N ALA A 84 0.18 -1.31 -2.16
CA ALA A 84 0.77 -2.64 -2.16
C ALA A 84 1.74 -2.81 -3.35
N HIS A 85 2.71 -3.73 -3.19
CA HIS A 85 3.66 -4.11 -4.24
C HIS A 85 4.48 -2.92 -4.76
N LEU A 86 5.12 -2.18 -3.84
CA LEU A 86 5.86 -0.96 -4.14
C LEU A 86 5.01 0.09 -4.89
N GLY A 87 3.69 0.10 -4.62
CA GLY A 87 2.74 1.04 -5.21
C GLY A 87 2.33 0.73 -6.66
N GLY A 88 2.83 -0.37 -7.24
CA GLY A 88 2.51 -0.73 -8.62
C GLY A 88 3.14 -2.05 -9.07
N TRP A 89 2.46 -3.19 -8.84
CA TRP A 89 2.93 -4.49 -9.29
C TRP A 89 3.20 -4.51 -10.79
N MET A 90 4.43 -4.92 -11.18
CA MET A 90 4.94 -4.91 -12.56
C MET A 90 5.01 -3.52 -13.24
N LEU A 91 4.63 -2.45 -12.53
CA LEU A 91 4.75 -1.04 -12.95
C LEU A 91 5.65 -0.26 -11.99
N PHE A 92 6.64 -0.93 -11.40
CA PHE A 92 7.46 -0.42 -10.29
C PHE A 92 8.13 0.93 -10.56
N ASP A 93 8.70 1.13 -11.75
CA ASP A 93 9.38 2.38 -12.11
C ASP A 93 8.41 3.55 -12.24
N GLU A 94 7.27 3.31 -12.88
CA GLU A 94 6.22 4.30 -13.04
C GLU A 94 5.59 4.65 -11.69
N ALA A 95 5.29 3.65 -10.85
CA ALA A 95 4.80 3.85 -9.50
C ALA A 95 5.76 4.71 -8.67
N LEU A 96 7.07 4.42 -8.73
CA LEU A 96 8.07 5.21 -8.03
C LEU A 96 8.03 6.68 -8.49
N GLU A 97 8.04 6.95 -9.79
CA GLU A 97 8.02 8.32 -10.31
C GLU A 97 6.77 9.09 -9.88
N LEU A 98 5.61 8.45 -9.85
CA LEU A 98 4.34 9.06 -9.48
C LEU A 98 4.19 9.28 -7.96
N LEU A 99 4.75 8.38 -7.13
CA LEU A 99 4.43 8.31 -5.70
C LEU A 99 5.59 8.72 -4.78
N LYS A 100 6.82 8.84 -5.28
CA LYS A 100 8.01 9.15 -4.45
C LYS A 100 7.88 10.44 -3.66
N ASP A 101 7.21 11.44 -4.19
CA ASP A 101 7.05 12.77 -3.59
C ASP A 101 5.69 12.94 -2.88
N THR A 102 4.97 11.85 -2.66
CA THR A 102 3.70 11.82 -1.92
C THR A 102 3.88 11.32 -0.48
N SER A 103 2.80 11.33 0.31
CA SER A 103 2.77 10.72 1.65
C SER A 103 2.49 9.20 1.63
N CYS A 104 2.40 8.59 0.45
CA CYS A 104 2.07 7.17 0.31
C CYS A 104 3.14 6.28 0.94
N PHE A 105 2.71 5.35 1.79
CA PHE A 105 3.52 4.19 2.16
C PHE A 105 3.39 3.13 1.08
N VAL A 106 4.40 2.27 0.98
CA VAL A 106 4.38 1.11 0.09
C VAL A 106 4.83 -0.13 0.84
N ASP A 107 4.39 -1.31 0.44
CA ASP A 107 4.98 -2.53 0.94
C ASP A 107 5.85 -3.23 -0.13
N MET A 108 6.72 -4.12 0.31
CA MET A 108 7.65 -4.83 -0.58
C MET A 108 7.16 -6.21 -1.00
N CYS A 109 5.94 -6.60 -0.62
CA CYS A 109 5.41 -7.93 -0.94
C CYS A 109 5.26 -8.13 -2.45
N SER A 110 5.37 -9.37 -2.91
CA SER A 110 5.26 -9.75 -4.33
C SER A 110 6.09 -8.87 -5.30
N SER A 111 7.27 -8.43 -4.91
CA SER A 111 8.04 -7.45 -5.69
C SER A 111 9.40 -7.96 -6.14
N HIS A 112 10.28 -8.37 -5.22
CA HIS A 112 11.67 -8.68 -5.55
C HIS A 112 11.85 -9.83 -6.55
N MET A 113 10.93 -10.80 -6.57
CA MET A 113 10.95 -11.93 -7.50
C MET A 113 10.61 -11.55 -8.94
N PHE A 114 10.08 -10.35 -9.17
CA PHE A 114 9.69 -9.82 -10.49
C PHE A 114 10.66 -8.75 -11.01
N MET A 115 11.84 -8.63 -10.41
CA MET A 115 12.85 -7.67 -10.81
C MET A 115 14.26 -8.26 -10.75
N PRO A 116 15.28 -7.65 -11.39
CA PRO A 116 16.67 -8.11 -11.26
C PRO A 116 17.12 -8.14 -9.79
N GLU A 117 18.02 -9.06 -9.46
CA GLU A 117 18.57 -9.20 -8.12
C GLU A 117 19.13 -7.87 -7.60
N GLY A 118 18.78 -7.51 -6.38
CA GLY A 118 19.18 -6.27 -5.73
C GLY A 118 18.49 -5.00 -6.22
N ALA A 119 17.66 -5.07 -7.27
CA ALA A 119 16.98 -3.88 -7.81
C ALA A 119 16.01 -3.24 -6.80
N ILE A 120 15.49 -3.99 -5.84
CA ILE A 120 14.58 -3.47 -4.80
C ILE A 120 15.19 -2.31 -3.99
N LYS A 121 16.53 -2.26 -3.88
CA LYS A 121 17.23 -1.15 -3.20
C LYS A 121 16.95 0.21 -3.86
N LYS A 122 16.76 0.24 -5.19
CA LYS A 122 16.37 1.46 -5.92
C LYS A 122 15.05 2.01 -5.37
N TYR A 123 14.07 1.15 -5.15
CA TYR A 123 12.74 1.54 -4.69
C TYR A 123 12.74 1.91 -3.21
N ILE A 124 13.45 1.15 -2.36
CA ILE A 124 13.64 1.49 -0.94
C ILE A 124 14.26 2.88 -0.80
N ASN A 125 15.30 3.18 -1.59
CA ASN A 125 15.95 4.50 -1.56
C ASN A 125 15.05 5.59 -2.15
N GLY A 126 14.32 5.29 -3.22
CA GLY A 126 13.47 6.26 -3.91
C GLY A 126 12.26 6.68 -3.08
N TYR A 127 11.59 5.74 -2.40
CA TYR A 127 10.52 6.06 -1.45
C TYR A 127 11.04 6.60 -0.12
N GLY A 128 12.27 6.21 0.27
CA GLY A 128 12.80 6.37 1.61
C GLY A 128 12.34 5.25 2.54
N SER A 129 13.30 4.68 3.29
CA SER A 129 13.04 3.53 4.18
C SER A 129 11.96 3.76 5.23
N ASP A 130 11.62 5.01 5.54
CA ASP A 130 10.58 5.39 6.49
C ASP A 130 9.14 5.18 5.94
N ARG A 131 9.00 4.96 4.63
CA ARG A 131 7.70 4.73 3.97
C ARG A 131 7.54 3.34 3.36
N VAL A 132 8.54 2.47 3.52
CA VAL A 132 8.49 1.09 3.04
C VAL A 132 8.11 0.15 4.18
N LEU A 133 7.18 -0.74 3.93
CA LEU A 133 6.70 -1.75 4.88
C LEU A 133 7.12 -3.15 4.44
N PHE A 134 7.36 -4.02 5.41
CA PHE A 134 7.46 -5.46 5.16
C PHE A 134 6.09 -6.05 4.85
N GLY A 135 6.03 -6.94 3.88
CA GLY A 135 4.86 -7.73 3.54
C GLY A 135 5.26 -9.00 2.80
N SER A 136 4.48 -10.06 2.91
CA SER A 136 4.70 -11.34 2.22
C SER A 136 3.64 -11.68 1.19
N ASP A 137 2.47 -11.03 1.25
CA ASP A 137 1.31 -11.41 0.43
C ASP A 137 0.89 -12.88 0.64
N PHE A 138 1.02 -13.35 1.90
CA PHE A 138 0.60 -14.71 2.26
C PHE A 138 -0.89 -14.94 1.89
N PRO A 139 -1.27 -16.08 1.32
CA PRO A 139 -0.51 -17.35 1.21
C PRO A 139 0.29 -17.52 -0.09
N LEU A 140 0.43 -16.50 -0.93
CA LEU A 140 1.16 -16.61 -2.19
C LEU A 140 2.65 -16.86 -1.96
N TRP A 141 3.24 -16.17 -0.96
CA TRP A 141 4.65 -16.29 -0.62
C TRP A 141 4.83 -16.64 0.86
N ASP A 142 5.91 -17.36 1.16
CA ASP A 142 6.27 -17.76 2.52
C ASP A 142 6.81 -16.54 3.31
N PRO A 143 6.15 -16.10 4.39
CA PRO A 143 6.60 -14.96 5.18
C PRO A 143 8.02 -15.11 5.75
N ILE A 144 8.46 -16.35 6.03
CA ILE A 144 9.82 -16.61 6.55
C ILE A 144 10.85 -16.30 5.47
N ARG A 145 10.63 -16.76 4.25
CA ARG A 145 11.53 -16.48 3.11
C ARG A 145 11.57 -15.00 2.76
N GLU A 146 10.44 -14.31 2.81
CA GLU A 146 10.38 -12.85 2.58
C GLU A 146 11.14 -12.09 3.68
N ALA A 147 11.05 -12.53 4.94
CA ALA A 147 11.81 -11.96 6.04
C ALA A 147 13.32 -12.23 5.89
N GLU A 148 13.71 -13.46 5.54
CA GLU A 148 15.11 -13.81 5.25
C GLU A 148 15.65 -12.95 4.09
N TYR A 149 14.87 -12.72 3.05
CA TYR A 149 15.25 -11.84 1.96
C TYR A 149 15.55 -10.42 2.46
N LEU A 150 14.65 -9.81 3.23
CA LEU A 150 14.86 -8.47 3.81
C LEU A 150 16.12 -8.44 4.70
N LEU A 151 16.31 -9.45 5.56
CA LEU A 151 17.45 -9.52 6.47
C LEU A 151 18.79 -9.66 5.74
N ASN A 152 18.81 -10.28 4.56
CA ASN A 152 20.01 -10.46 3.74
C ASN A 152 20.25 -9.31 2.74
N LEU A 153 19.34 -8.34 2.61
CA LEU A 153 19.58 -7.18 1.76
C LEU A 153 20.81 -6.40 2.24
N ASP A 154 21.61 -5.95 1.29
CA ASP A 154 22.74 -5.07 1.54
C ASP A 154 22.25 -3.61 1.69
N ILE A 155 21.63 -3.32 2.83
CA ILE A 155 21.18 -2.00 3.30
C ILE A 155 21.47 -1.86 4.80
N PRO A 156 21.56 -0.63 5.35
CA PRO A 156 21.81 -0.41 6.78
C PRO A 156 20.78 -1.15 7.67
N TYR A 157 21.25 -1.68 8.80
CA TYR A 157 20.40 -2.43 9.73
C TYR A 157 19.21 -1.60 10.23
N GLU A 158 19.43 -0.30 10.47
CA GLU A 158 18.36 0.62 10.86
C GLU A 158 17.22 0.69 9.82
N GLN A 159 17.55 0.67 8.52
CA GLN A 159 16.54 0.63 7.46
C GLN A 159 15.77 -0.70 7.48
N LYS A 160 16.45 -1.84 7.73
CA LYS A 160 15.78 -3.13 7.88
C LYS A 160 14.77 -3.12 9.01
N GLU A 161 15.13 -2.57 10.18
CA GLU A 161 14.21 -2.46 11.32
C GLU A 161 12.99 -1.57 10.99
N LYS A 162 13.22 -0.42 10.32
CA LYS A 162 12.13 0.45 9.87
C LYS A 162 11.15 -0.31 8.99
N ILE A 163 11.66 -0.96 7.96
CA ILE A 163 10.86 -1.74 7.01
C ILE A 163 10.16 -2.92 7.70
N ALA A 164 10.90 -3.67 8.53
CA ALA A 164 10.38 -4.88 9.15
C ALA A 164 9.21 -4.65 10.10
N TYR A 165 9.22 -3.58 10.89
CA TYR A 165 8.19 -3.37 11.92
C TYR A 165 7.98 -1.92 12.39
N LYS A 166 9.02 -1.06 12.43
CA LYS A 166 8.88 0.28 13.05
C LYS A 166 7.86 1.15 12.31
N ASN A 167 7.89 1.15 10.99
CA ASN A 167 6.93 1.92 10.18
C ASN A 167 5.49 1.43 10.37
N ALA A 168 5.28 0.12 10.48
CA ALA A 168 3.95 -0.45 10.75
C ALA A 168 3.44 -0.06 12.15
N LEU A 169 4.32 -0.03 13.15
CA LEU A 169 3.94 0.43 14.50
C LEU A 169 3.47 1.88 14.49
N ILE A 170 4.21 2.78 13.82
CA ILE A 170 3.80 4.19 13.68
C ILE A 170 2.42 4.29 13.05
N LEU A 171 2.18 3.59 11.94
CA LEU A 171 0.87 3.58 11.26
C LEU A 171 -0.27 3.07 12.14
N LEU A 172 0.01 2.16 13.07
CA LEU A 172 -0.99 1.59 13.97
C LEU A 172 -1.18 2.38 15.26
N GLU A 173 -0.21 3.18 15.69
CA GLU A 173 -0.28 4.01 16.89
C GLU A 173 -0.91 5.38 16.63
N GLU A 174 -0.68 5.97 15.47
CA GLU A 174 -1.17 7.31 15.10
C GLU A 174 -2.66 7.33 14.70
N ASN A 175 -3.36 6.19 14.67
CA ASN A 175 -4.74 6.08 14.20
C ASN A 175 -5.68 5.42 15.23
#